data_ad85424c884d53e3c43e88538ca36cb6
#
_entry.id   ad85424c884d53e3c43e88538ca36cb6
#
_cell.length_a   1.000
_cell.length_b   1.000
_cell.length_c   1.000
_cell.angle_alpha   90.00
_cell.angle_beta   90.00
_cell.angle_gamma   90.00
#
_symmetry.space_group_name_H-M   'P 1'
#
loop_
_entity.id
_entity.type
_entity.pdbx_description
1 polymer ?
#
loop_
_entity_poly.entity_id
_entity_poly.type
_entity_poly.pdbx_seq_one_letter_code
_entity_poly.pdbx_strand_id
1 'polypeptide(L)'
;DYAHPDDLLVRAADAAQLPLIAALDGVTDPRNLGAVVRSAAAFGAHGVVVPGRRGAGVTAGAWKASAGALARVPVARAANLARALQSYREAGVFVAGLDAAGGTVIRDLDLADAPLVLVIGSEGRGLSRIVAQACDVLVRIPIAARTESLNAGVAASIALYEVAMVRSGGRFPAEKAD
;
A
#
# COMPACT_ATOMS: atom_id res chain seq x y z
N ASP A 1 18.30 -6.30 -1.52
CA ASP A 1 18.09 -5.80 -2.89
C ASP A 1 16.63 -5.41 -3.05
N TYR A 2 16.35 -4.46 -3.96
CA TYR A 2 14.99 -4.07 -4.31
C TYR A 2 14.47 -4.95 -5.44
N ALA A 3 13.17 -5.31 -5.36
CA ALA A 3 12.46 -5.97 -6.45
C ALA A 3 12.07 -4.96 -7.56
N HIS A 4 11.67 -5.47 -8.71
CA HIS A 4 10.96 -4.70 -9.72
C HIS A 4 9.46 -4.66 -9.40
N PRO A 5 8.72 -3.57 -9.71
CA PRO A 5 7.27 -3.53 -9.48
C PRO A 5 6.49 -4.71 -10.05
N ASP A 6 6.85 -5.21 -11.23
CA ASP A 6 6.17 -6.34 -11.86
C ASP A 6 6.38 -7.66 -11.12
N ASP A 7 7.49 -7.81 -10.38
CA ASP A 7 7.76 -9.02 -9.59
C ASP A 7 6.69 -9.24 -8.50
N LEU A 8 6.03 -8.15 -8.06
CA LEU A 8 4.97 -8.23 -7.06
C LEU A 8 3.69 -8.87 -7.63
N LEU A 9 3.41 -8.68 -8.91
CA LEU A 9 2.31 -9.37 -9.60
C LEU A 9 2.61 -10.85 -9.79
N VAL A 10 3.83 -11.18 -10.17
CA VAL A 10 4.29 -12.57 -10.28
C VAL A 10 4.15 -13.28 -8.94
N ARG A 11 4.57 -12.62 -7.86
CA ARG A 11 4.44 -13.17 -6.50
C ARG A 11 2.99 -13.48 -6.11
N ALA A 12 2.05 -12.60 -6.46
CA ALA A 12 0.63 -12.83 -6.21
C ALA A 12 0.09 -14.02 -7.03
N ALA A 13 0.49 -14.11 -8.30
CA ALA A 13 0.12 -15.21 -9.18
C ALA A 13 0.68 -16.55 -8.69
N ASP A 14 1.94 -16.60 -8.27
CA ASP A 14 2.58 -17.81 -7.70
C ASP A 14 1.88 -18.28 -6.41
N ALA A 15 1.35 -17.33 -5.63
CA ALA A 15 0.54 -17.63 -4.45
C ALA A 15 -0.92 -17.99 -4.75
N ALA A 16 -1.34 -17.93 -6.02
CA ALA A 16 -2.74 -18.07 -6.46
C ALA A 16 -3.69 -17.10 -5.72
N GLN A 17 -3.24 -15.87 -5.52
CA GLN A 17 -3.95 -14.83 -4.80
C GLN A 17 -4.19 -13.60 -5.68
N LEU A 18 -5.26 -12.85 -5.39
CA LEU A 18 -5.47 -11.53 -5.98
C LEU A 18 -4.38 -10.58 -5.50
N PRO A 19 -3.70 -9.84 -6.40
CA PRO A 19 -2.71 -8.85 -6.00
C PRO A 19 -3.24 -7.84 -4.99
N LEU A 20 -2.46 -7.59 -3.96
CA LEU A 20 -2.60 -6.46 -3.05
C LEU A 20 -1.22 -5.86 -2.84
N ILE A 21 -1.04 -4.62 -3.25
CA ILE A 21 0.23 -3.91 -3.22
C ILE A 21 0.02 -2.56 -2.53
N ALA A 22 0.94 -2.15 -1.69
CA ALA A 22 1.01 -0.79 -1.18
C ALA A 22 2.04 0.02 -1.98
N ALA A 23 1.72 1.24 -2.37
CA ALA A 23 2.64 2.14 -3.03
C ALA A 23 2.76 3.44 -2.25
N LEU A 24 3.97 3.93 -2.05
CA LEU A 24 4.25 5.12 -1.26
C LEU A 24 4.61 6.30 -2.17
N ASP A 25 3.89 7.41 -2.04
CA ASP A 25 4.15 8.64 -2.77
C ASP A 25 4.62 9.74 -1.82
N GLY A 26 5.88 10.15 -1.95
CA GLY A 26 6.44 11.22 -1.13
C GLY A 26 6.68 10.87 0.35
N VAL A 27 6.58 9.61 0.71
CA VAL A 27 6.92 9.12 2.06
C VAL A 27 8.43 8.92 2.13
N THR A 28 9.11 9.72 2.95
CA THR A 28 10.58 9.76 3.02
C THR A 28 11.15 9.17 4.30
N ASP A 29 10.36 9.05 5.36
CA ASP A 29 10.81 8.50 6.64
C ASP A 29 10.90 6.95 6.54
N PRO A 30 12.10 6.36 6.74
CA PRO A 30 12.29 4.91 6.73
C PRO A 30 11.44 4.17 7.77
N ARG A 31 11.07 4.84 8.89
CA ARG A 31 10.22 4.24 9.92
C ARG A 31 8.79 4.02 9.39
N ASN A 32 8.28 4.96 8.58
CA ASN A 32 6.99 4.79 7.91
C ASN A 32 7.04 3.64 6.90
N LEU A 33 8.11 3.52 6.11
CA LEU A 33 8.31 2.37 5.24
C LEU A 33 8.27 1.06 6.03
N GLY A 34 9.01 0.97 7.12
CA GLY A 34 9.02 -0.21 7.98
C GLY A 34 7.65 -0.56 8.55
N ALA A 35 6.88 0.44 9.00
CA ALA A 35 5.51 0.26 9.48
C ALA A 35 4.57 -0.23 8.38
N VAL A 36 4.68 0.31 7.16
CA VAL A 36 3.88 -0.14 6.01
C VAL A 36 4.22 -1.58 5.65
N VAL A 37 5.50 -1.94 5.60
CA VAL A 37 5.93 -3.33 5.30
C VAL A 37 5.43 -4.30 6.36
N ARG A 38 5.46 -3.91 7.63
CA ARG A 38 4.90 -4.71 8.73
C ARG A 38 3.40 -4.94 8.57
N SER A 39 2.64 -3.90 8.23
CA SER A 39 1.20 -4.01 7.97
C SER A 39 0.91 -4.83 6.71
N ALA A 40 1.73 -4.66 5.65
CA ALA A 40 1.65 -5.45 4.44
C ALA A 40 1.79 -6.96 4.73
N ALA A 41 2.75 -7.32 5.58
CA ALA A 41 2.92 -8.70 6.02
C ALA A 41 1.72 -9.21 6.84
N ALA A 42 1.20 -8.38 7.75
CA ALA A 42 0.08 -8.76 8.61
C ALA A 42 -1.23 -8.96 7.83
N PHE A 43 -1.45 -8.18 6.78
CA PHE A 43 -2.71 -8.14 6.04
C PHE A 43 -2.64 -8.75 4.63
N GLY A 44 -1.59 -9.52 4.34
CA GLY A 44 -1.50 -10.34 3.14
C GLY A 44 -1.20 -9.56 1.86
N ALA A 45 -0.55 -8.39 1.95
CA ALA A 45 -0.06 -7.69 0.77
C ALA A 45 1.20 -8.37 0.21
N HIS A 46 1.35 -8.33 -1.11
CA HIS A 46 2.41 -9.02 -1.84
C HIS A 46 3.71 -8.23 -1.92
N GLY A 47 3.66 -6.94 -1.62
CA GLY A 47 4.85 -6.08 -1.58
C GLY A 47 4.51 -4.61 -1.41
N VAL A 48 5.57 -3.82 -1.30
CA VAL A 48 5.50 -2.36 -1.18
C VAL A 48 6.33 -1.73 -2.29
N VAL A 49 5.76 -0.76 -3.01
CA VAL A 49 6.46 0.01 -4.05
C VAL A 49 6.88 1.36 -3.50
N VAL A 50 8.14 1.72 -3.70
CA VAL A 50 8.69 3.02 -3.35
C VAL A 50 9.26 3.72 -4.60
N PRO A 51 9.24 5.07 -4.67
CA PRO A 51 9.90 5.79 -5.74
C PRO A 51 11.41 5.55 -5.72
N GLY A 52 12.03 5.49 -6.89
CA GLY A 52 13.48 5.35 -7.04
C GLY A 52 14.27 6.57 -6.53
N ARG A 53 13.62 7.74 -6.54
CA ARG A 53 14.17 8.99 -6.01
C ARG A 53 13.19 9.59 -5.00
N ARG A 54 13.72 10.23 -3.95
CA ARG A 54 12.93 10.90 -2.89
C ARG A 54 11.93 10.00 -2.16
N GLY A 55 12.15 8.68 -2.21
CA GLY A 55 11.38 7.71 -1.43
C GLY A 55 12.15 7.24 -0.21
N ALA A 56 11.43 6.69 0.77
CA ALA A 56 12.03 6.03 1.91
C ALA A 56 12.87 4.82 1.44
N GLY A 57 14.08 4.72 1.97
CA GLY A 57 14.96 3.59 1.69
C GLY A 57 14.85 2.47 2.73
N VAL A 58 15.25 1.28 2.31
CA VAL A 58 15.41 0.12 3.21
C VAL A 58 16.69 0.33 4.03
N THR A 59 16.55 0.98 5.16
CA THR A 59 17.62 1.31 6.11
C THR A 59 17.51 0.49 7.38
N ALA A 60 18.47 0.63 8.29
CA ALA A 60 18.40 0.03 9.63
C ALA A 60 17.13 0.48 10.39
N GLY A 61 16.71 1.74 10.22
CA GLY A 61 15.46 2.27 10.80
C GLY A 61 14.21 1.57 10.24
N ALA A 62 14.18 1.33 8.91
CA ALA A 62 13.10 0.58 8.29
C ALA A 62 13.08 -0.89 8.76
N TRP A 63 14.24 -1.54 8.86
CA TRP A 63 14.35 -2.90 9.39
C TRP A 63 13.81 -3.01 10.81
N LYS A 64 14.20 -2.10 11.69
CA LYS A 64 13.72 -2.07 13.08
C LYS A 64 12.22 -1.85 13.15
N ALA A 65 11.69 -0.88 12.40
CA ALA A 65 10.26 -0.58 12.37
C ALA A 65 9.41 -1.70 11.77
N SER A 66 9.97 -2.48 10.85
CA SER A 66 9.27 -3.60 10.19
C SER A 66 9.11 -4.83 11.09
N ALA A 67 9.81 -4.91 12.21
CA ALA A 67 9.82 -6.08 13.11
C ALA A 67 10.10 -7.40 12.34
N GLY A 68 11.05 -7.37 11.41
CA GLY A 68 11.45 -8.52 10.59
C GLY A 68 10.57 -8.77 9.35
N ALA A 69 9.53 -8.00 9.11
CA ALA A 69 8.65 -8.19 7.95
C ALA A 69 9.37 -7.94 6.61
N LEU A 70 10.42 -7.09 6.58
CA LEU A 70 11.26 -6.86 5.41
C LEU A 70 11.96 -8.12 4.87
N ALA A 71 12.12 -9.15 5.69
CA ALA A 71 12.65 -10.43 5.24
C ALA A 71 11.62 -11.24 4.42
N ARG A 72 10.34 -10.91 4.52
CA ARG A 72 9.23 -11.67 3.93
C ARG A 72 8.45 -10.92 2.88
N VAL A 73 8.35 -9.60 3.01
CA VAL A 73 7.61 -8.73 2.09
C VAL A 73 8.61 -7.91 1.28
N PRO A 74 8.69 -8.12 -0.04
CA PRO A 74 9.61 -7.40 -0.89
C PRO A 74 9.25 -5.92 -0.99
N VAL A 75 10.27 -5.08 -1.06
CA VAL A 75 10.15 -3.68 -1.43
C VAL A 75 10.62 -3.54 -2.87
N ALA A 76 9.76 -3.07 -3.75
CA ALA A 76 10.07 -2.79 -5.14
C ALA A 76 10.38 -1.30 -5.32
N ARG A 77 11.31 -1.00 -6.21
CA ARG A 77 11.68 0.39 -6.54
C ARG A 77 11.21 0.74 -7.93
N ALA A 78 10.33 1.74 -8.03
CA ALA A 78 9.86 2.28 -9.29
C ALA A 78 10.68 3.52 -9.70
N ALA A 79 11.28 3.53 -10.88
CA ALA A 79 11.98 4.70 -11.41
C ALA A 79 11.04 5.91 -11.52
N ASN A 80 9.78 5.66 -11.88
CA ASN A 80 8.69 6.62 -11.93
C ASN A 80 7.42 5.97 -11.38
N LEU A 81 6.92 6.45 -10.25
CA LEU A 81 5.78 5.83 -9.59
C LEU A 81 4.50 5.93 -10.43
N ALA A 82 4.20 7.10 -11.00
CA ALA A 82 2.99 7.28 -11.82
C ALA A 82 2.98 6.32 -13.02
N ARG A 83 4.15 6.11 -13.63
CA ARG A 83 4.29 5.15 -14.75
C ARG A 83 4.11 3.70 -14.28
N ALA A 84 4.63 3.34 -13.11
CA ALA A 84 4.41 2.01 -12.53
C ALA A 84 2.93 1.76 -12.24
N LEU A 85 2.22 2.76 -11.70
CA LEU A 85 0.78 2.68 -11.48
C LEU A 85 0.01 2.52 -12.79
N GLN A 86 0.41 3.23 -13.85
CA GLN A 86 -0.17 3.06 -15.18
C GLN A 86 0.04 1.64 -15.71
N SER A 87 1.25 1.07 -15.57
CA SER A 87 1.53 -0.31 -15.97
C SER A 87 0.66 -1.32 -15.20
N TYR A 88 0.44 -1.10 -13.91
CA TYR A 88 -0.48 -1.93 -13.12
C TYR A 88 -1.92 -1.85 -13.65
N ARG A 89 -2.41 -0.65 -14.01
CA ARG A 89 -3.74 -0.49 -14.60
C ARG A 89 -3.86 -1.23 -15.94
N GLU A 90 -2.85 -1.15 -16.79
CA GLU A 90 -2.79 -1.88 -18.06
C GLU A 90 -2.77 -3.40 -17.87
N ALA A 91 -2.23 -3.87 -16.75
CA ALA A 91 -2.25 -5.27 -16.33
C ALA A 91 -3.58 -5.68 -15.64
N GLY A 92 -4.56 -4.80 -15.54
CA GLY A 92 -5.86 -5.10 -14.94
C GLY A 92 -5.91 -4.93 -13.41
N VAL A 93 -4.93 -4.23 -12.82
CA VAL A 93 -4.91 -3.94 -11.39
C VAL A 93 -5.51 -2.56 -11.14
N PHE A 94 -6.50 -2.46 -10.27
CA PHE A 94 -7.10 -1.19 -9.88
C PHE A 94 -6.18 -0.41 -8.94
N VAL A 95 -6.15 0.90 -9.07
CA VAL A 95 -5.32 1.78 -8.28
C VAL A 95 -6.22 2.71 -7.46
N ALA A 96 -6.19 2.56 -6.14
CA ALA A 96 -6.90 3.39 -5.19
C ALA A 96 -5.91 4.25 -4.41
N GLY A 97 -6.05 5.56 -4.49
CA GLY A 97 -5.24 6.52 -3.76
C GLY A 97 -5.91 6.98 -2.47
N LEU A 98 -5.18 6.99 -1.36
CA LEU A 98 -5.66 7.56 -0.11
C LEU A 98 -5.57 9.07 -0.15
N ASP A 99 -6.70 9.74 0.02
CA ASP A 99 -6.82 11.20 0.04
C ASP A 99 -7.89 11.61 1.03
N ALA A 100 -7.59 12.60 1.88
CA ALA A 100 -8.55 13.09 2.88
C ALA A 100 -9.83 13.64 2.26
N ALA A 101 -9.76 14.14 1.01
CA ALA A 101 -10.89 14.61 0.22
C ALA A 101 -11.47 13.56 -0.74
N GLY A 102 -11.07 12.29 -0.61
CA GLY A 102 -11.56 11.21 -1.45
C GLY A 102 -13.08 11.08 -1.43
N GLY A 103 -13.68 10.83 -2.60
CA GLY A 103 -15.13 10.73 -2.75
C GLY A 103 -15.74 9.47 -2.13
N THR A 104 -14.93 8.41 -1.96
CA THR A 104 -15.35 7.12 -1.43
C THR A 104 -14.70 6.86 -0.08
N VAL A 105 -15.48 6.41 0.90
CA VAL A 105 -14.93 5.91 2.17
C VAL A 105 -14.27 4.56 1.92
N ILE A 106 -13.08 4.33 2.50
CA ILE A 106 -12.30 3.10 2.25
C ILE A 106 -13.13 1.82 2.51
N ARG A 107 -13.98 1.82 3.51
CA ARG A 107 -14.86 0.69 3.84
C ARG A 107 -15.85 0.35 2.72
N ASP A 108 -16.26 1.35 1.94
CA ASP A 108 -17.24 1.23 0.86
C ASP A 108 -16.57 1.01 -0.51
N LEU A 109 -15.28 0.69 -0.53
CA LEU A 109 -14.53 0.48 -1.75
C LEU A 109 -14.94 -0.84 -2.42
N ASP A 110 -15.68 -0.75 -3.51
CA ASP A 110 -16.18 -1.91 -4.28
C ASP A 110 -15.06 -2.77 -4.90
N LEU A 111 -13.87 -2.21 -5.04
CA LEU A 111 -12.71 -2.88 -5.65
C LEU A 111 -11.83 -3.62 -4.63
N ALA A 112 -12.20 -3.66 -3.36
CA ALA A 112 -11.38 -4.27 -2.33
C ALA A 112 -11.18 -5.79 -2.53
N ASP A 113 -12.10 -6.47 -3.20
CA ASP A 113 -12.04 -7.89 -3.58
C ASP A 113 -11.49 -8.14 -5.00
N ALA A 114 -10.89 -7.14 -5.62
CA ALA A 114 -10.25 -7.22 -6.94
C ALA A 114 -8.71 -7.02 -6.81
N PRO A 115 -7.93 -7.26 -7.89
CA PRO A 115 -6.52 -6.87 -7.94
C PRO A 115 -6.37 -5.38 -7.61
N LEU A 116 -5.57 -5.03 -6.60
CA LEU A 116 -5.57 -3.69 -6.03
C LEU A 116 -4.17 -3.20 -5.66
N VAL A 117 -3.90 -1.95 -6.01
CA VAL A 117 -2.81 -1.14 -5.44
C VAL A 117 -3.42 -0.04 -4.57
N LEU A 118 -3.00 0.06 -3.33
CA LEU A 118 -3.28 1.18 -2.43
C LEU A 118 -2.11 2.16 -2.45
N VAL A 119 -2.37 3.40 -2.82
CA VAL A 119 -1.35 4.44 -2.87
C VAL A 119 -1.48 5.35 -1.65
N ILE A 120 -0.41 5.47 -0.90
CA ILE A 120 -0.33 6.26 0.33
C ILE A 120 0.57 7.47 0.08
N GLY A 121 0.05 8.65 0.30
CA GLY A 121 0.78 9.91 0.17
C GLY A 121 1.52 10.32 1.44
N SER A 122 2.27 11.41 1.34
CA SER A 122 2.99 12.00 2.46
C SER A 122 2.02 12.63 3.46
N GLU A 123 2.46 12.71 4.72
CA GLU A 123 1.72 13.42 5.76
C GLU A 123 1.55 14.89 5.40
N GLY A 124 0.33 15.41 5.55
CA GLY A 124 -0.02 16.80 5.30
C GLY A 124 -0.20 17.17 3.82
N ARG A 125 0.62 16.66 2.92
CA ARG A 125 0.51 16.97 1.47
C ARG A 125 -0.35 15.96 0.70
N GLY A 126 -0.48 14.72 1.20
CA GLY A 126 -1.19 13.66 0.51
C GLY A 126 -0.45 13.20 -0.77
N LEU A 127 -1.22 12.81 -1.76
CA LEU A 127 -0.71 12.37 -3.07
C LEU A 127 -0.24 13.55 -3.92
N SER A 128 0.85 13.37 -4.65
CA SER A 128 1.22 14.30 -5.71
C SER A 128 0.15 14.31 -6.81
N ARG A 129 0.03 15.43 -7.53
CA ARG A 129 -0.97 15.59 -8.59
C ARG A 129 -0.88 14.50 -9.65
N ILE A 130 0.33 14.19 -10.11
CA ILE A 130 0.56 13.19 -11.17
C ILE A 130 0.15 11.80 -10.68
N VAL A 131 0.47 11.45 -9.44
CA VAL A 131 0.11 10.16 -8.85
C VAL A 131 -1.41 10.08 -8.61
N ALA A 132 -2.04 11.14 -8.11
CA ALA A 132 -3.50 11.19 -7.97
C ALA A 132 -4.23 10.99 -9.30
N GLN A 133 -3.72 11.57 -10.38
CA GLN A 133 -4.26 11.37 -11.74
C GLN A 133 -4.08 9.93 -12.27
N ALA A 134 -3.09 9.20 -11.78
CA ALA A 134 -2.88 7.80 -12.11
C ALA A 134 -3.77 6.83 -11.31
N CYS A 135 -4.51 7.32 -10.31
CA CYS A 135 -5.46 6.52 -9.55
C CYS A 135 -6.80 6.38 -10.29
N ASP A 136 -7.41 5.20 -10.19
CA ASP A 136 -8.78 4.97 -10.68
C ASP A 136 -9.82 5.60 -9.74
N VAL A 137 -9.53 5.62 -8.45
CA VAL A 137 -10.40 6.16 -7.41
C VAL A 137 -9.56 6.77 -6.28
N LEU A 138 -10.08 7.82 -5.67
CA LEU A 138 -9.54 8.40 -4.43
C LEU A 138 -10.46 8.01 -3.27
N VAL A 139 -9.88 7.40 -2.25
CA VAL A 139 -10.60 6.91 -1.07
C VAL A 139 -10.13 7.63 0.18
N ARG A 140 -11.01 7.82 1.14
CA ARG A 140 -10.69 8.45 2.42
C ARG A 140 -10.91 7.51 3.59
N ILE A 141 -10.10 7.72 4.61
CA ILE A 141 -10.31 7.16 5.94
C ILE A 141 -11.07 8.24 6.74
N PRO A 142 -12.29 7.97 7.24
CA PRO A 142 -13.01 8.94 8.06
C PRO A 142 -12.26 9.22 9.36
N ILE A 143 -12.03 10.50 9.65
CA ILE A 143 -11.45 10.96 10.92
C ILE A 143 -12.36 12.03 11.54
N ALA A 144 -12.42 12.08 12.86
CA ALA A 144 -13.28 13.02 13.57
C ALA A 144 -12.76 14.47 13.49
N ALA A 145 -11.43 14.63 13.50
CA ALA A 145 -10.79 15.95 13.45
C ALA A 145 -10.63 16.42 12.00
N ARG A 146 -11.15 17.60 11.68
CA ARG A 146 -11.09 18.16 10.31
C ARG A 146 -9.71 18.66 9.89
N THR A 147 -8.83 18.92 10.85
CA THR A 147 -7.53 19.58 10.62
C THR A 147 -6.34 18.65 10.77
N GLU A 148 -6.55 17.43 11.21
CA GLU A 148 -5.50 16.44 11.42
C GLU A 148 -5.44 15.44 10.28
N SER A 149 -4.23 15.04 9.92
CA SER A 149 -3.97 13.91 9.04
C SER A 149 -3.41 12.74 9.84
N LEU A 150 -3.66 11.53 9.36
CA LEU A 150 -3.03 10.33 9.92
C LEU A 150 -1.58 10.24 9.48
N ASN A 151 -0.73 9.70 10.33
CA ASN A 151 0.60 9.24 9.94
C ASN A 151 0.48 8.25 8.76
N ALA A 152 1.40 8.33 7.80
CA ALA A 152 1.35 7.51 6.58
C ALA A 152 1.34 6.00 6.87
N GLY A 153 2.14 5.53 7.84
CA GLY A 153 2.15 4.14 8.26
C GLY A 153 0.82 3.70 8.90
N VAL A 154 0.20 4.58 9.68
CA VAL A 154 -1.12 4.33 10.29
C VAL A 154 -2.20 4.29 9.21
N ALA A 155 -2.22 5.25 8.28
CA ALA A 155 -3.18 5.27 7.18
C ALA A 155 -3.08 4.01 6.31
N ALA A 156 -1.86 3.59 5.97
CA ALA A 156 -1.62 2.36 5.24
C ALA A 156 -2.13 1.12 6.00
N SER A 157 -1.91 1.06 7.31
CA SER A 157 -2.34 -0.07 8.15
C SER A 157 -3.86 -0.19 8.18
N ILE A 158 -4.57 0.92 8.34
CA ILE A 158 -6.04 0.95 8.32
C ILE A 158 -6.58 0.51 6.96
N ALA A 159 -6.04 1.06 5.86
CA ALA A 159 -6.48 0.73 4.52
C ALA A 159 -6.23 -0.74 4.17
N LEU A 160 -5.06 -1.28 4.48
CA LEU A 160 -4.73 -2.69 4.28
C LEU A 160 -5.62 -3.61 5.11
N TYR A 161 -5.91 -3.23 6.35
CA TYR A 161 -6.84 -3.97 7.21
C TYR A 161 -8.25 -4.03 6.60
N GLU A 162 -8.80 -2.92 6.15
CA GLU A 162 -10.15 -2.90 5.55
C GLU A 162 -10.22 -3.79 4.29
N VAL A 163 -9.20 -3.75 3.43
CA VAL A 163 -9.14 -4.64 2.26
C VAL A 163 -9.02 -6.11 2.68
N ALA A 164 -8.18 -6.43 3.65
CA ALA A 164 -8.01 -7.79 4.15
C ALA A 164 -9.31 -8.34 4.75
N MET A 165 -10.07 -7.51 5.47
CA MET A 165 -11.38 -7.88 6.02
C MET A 165 -12.38 -8.23 4.93
N VAL A 166 -12.46 -7.45 3.86
CA VAL A 166 -13.32 -7.77 2.71
C VAL A 166 -12.89 -9.08 2.06
N ARG A 167 -11.60 -9.25 1.79
CA ARG A 167 -11.06 -10.45 1.12
C ARG A 167 -11.21 -11.73 1.94
N SER A 168 -11.23 -11.63 3.25
CA SER A 168 -11.43 -12.78 4.16
C SER A 168 -12.89 -13.05 4.51
N GLY A 169 -13.84 -12.31 3.92
CA GLY A 169 -15.26 -12.39 4.27
C GLY A 169 -15.53 -11.99 5.72
N GLY A 170 -14.73 -11.08 6.27
CA GLY A 170 -14.83 -10.63 7.66
C GLY A 170 -14.22 -11.59 8.68
N ARG A 171 -13.54 -12.63 8.22
CA ARG A 171 -12.87 -13.63 9.09
C ARG A 171 -11.42 -13.79 8.65
N PHE A 172 -10.48 -13.39 9.49
CA PHE A 172 -9.10 -13.80 9.29
C PHE A 172 -9.00 -15.32 9.45
N PRO A 173 -8.13 -15.98 8.63
CA PRO A 173 -7.82 -17.39 8.89
C PRO A 173 -7.39 -17.53 10.36
N ALA A 174 -7.96 -18.49 11.07
CA ALA A 174 -7.45 -18.82 12.38
C ALA A 174 -5.94 -19.08 12.26
N GLU A 175 -5.16 -18.49 13.19
CA GLU A 175 -3.75 -18.87 13.30
C GLU A 175 -3.70 -20.40 13.35
N LYS A 176 -2.93 -20.99 12.43
CA LYS A 176 -2.62 -22.41 12.56
C LYS A 176 -1.88 -22.52 13.89
N ALA A 177 -2.50 -23.13 14.87
CA ALA A 177 -1.82 -23.54 16.08
C ALA A 177 -0.71 -24.50 15.65
N ASP A 178 0.55 -24.02 15.85
CA ASP A 178 1.74 -24.88 15.72
C ASP A 178 1.75 -25.91 16.84
#